data_66cc5f7b8aac1cd090a42deddcff429c
#
_entry.id   66cc5f7b8aac1cd090a42deddcff429c
#
_cell.length_a   1.000
_cell.length_b   1.000
_cell.length_c   1.000
_cell.angle_alpha   90.00
_cell.angle_beta   90.00
_cell.angle_gamma   90.00
#
_symmetry.space_group_name_H-M   'P 1'
#
loop_
_entity.id
_entity.type
_entity.pdbx_description
1 polymer ?
#
loop_
_entity_poly.entity_id
_entity_poly.type
_entity_poly.pdbx_seq_one_letter_code
_entity_poly.pdbx_strand_id
1 'polypeptide(L)'
;MSYRLTNMKITNFKHSIFKIFLLFYLLTNFLSAANYKEITEKVFSNRKIDSIEGIWVKSFANQGPTGCVTMFYKEKDQYYQIHIDECFVMGKITGKHERLDNSNYEGENAIYFYDRKEIWEPSSISIADDFNSFSITHGSNNNKFTEKWKRIWPENFHSYNKVFEKK
;
A
#
# COMPACT_ATOMS: atom_id res chain seq x y z
N MET A 1 -15.76 30.20 -55.45
CA MET A 1 -15.29 28.83 -55.53
C MET A 1 -14.30 28.61 -54.40
N SER A 2 -14.46 27.51 -53.61
CA SER A 2 -13.49 27.02 -52.63
C SER A 2 -13.39 27.71 -51.25
N TYR A 3 -14.29 27.35 -50.31
CA TYR A 3 -14.05 27.40 -48.85
C TYR A 3 -14.93 26.36 -48.12
N ARG A 4 -14.85 25.08 -48.47
CA ARG A 4 -15.66 24.03 -47.80
C ARG A 4 -14.88 22.76 -47.38
N LEU A 5 -13.55 22.74 -47.46
CA LEU A 5 -12.80 21.48 -47.23
C LEU A 5 -11.94 21.44 -45.95
N THR A 6 -11.85 22.56 -45.20
CA THR A 6 -10.96 22.61 -44.01
C THR A 6 -11.62 22.22 -42.70
N ASN A 7 -12.96 22.27 -42.59
CA ASN A 7 -13.62 22.02 -41.30
C ASN A 7 -13.88 20.54 -40.98
N MET A 8 -13.82 19.67 -41.97
CA MET A 8 -14.16 18.24 -41.78
C MET A 8 -13.00 17.40 -41.22
N LYS A 9 -11.76 17.84 -41.40
CA LYS A 9 -10.57 17.13 -40.87
C LYS A 9 -10.28 17.42 -39.40
N ILE A 10 -10.66 18.58 -38.89
CA ILE A 10 -10.36 19.03 -37.53
C ILE A 10 -11.25 18.34 -36.50
N THR A 11 -12.52 18.07 -36.82
CA THR A 11 -13.45 17.35 -35.92
C THR A 11 -13.07 15.90 -35.72
N ASN A 12 -12.64 15.18 -36.74
CA ASN A 12 -12.21 13.80 -36.67
C ASN A 12 -10.90 13.65 -35.87
N PHE A 13 -10.01 14.63 -35.94
CA PHE A 13 -8.75 14.60 -35.18
C PHE A 13 -8.97 14.77 -33.66
N LYS A 14 -9.86 15.68 -33.26
CA LYS A 14 -10.22 15.88 -31.84
C LYS A 14 -10.88 14.62 -31.21
N HIS A 15 -11.74 13.95 -31.97
CA HIS A 15 -12.38 12.72 -31.51
C HIS A 15 -11.37 11.56 -31.37
N SER A 16 -10.37 11.50 -32.24
CA SER A 16 -9.32 10.50 -32.18
C SER A 16 -8.39 10.68 -30.97
N ILE A 17 -8.01 11.93 -30.68
CA ILE A 17 -7.19 12.26 -29.50
C ILE A 17 -7.95 11.94 -28.21
N PHE A 18 -9.23 12.29 -28.12
CA PHE A 18 -10.04 11.99 -26.93
C PHE A 18 -10.16 10.48 -26.68
N LYS A 19 -10.34 9.67 -27.72
CA LYS A 19 -10.36 8.20 -27.61
C LYS A 19 -9.03 7.62 -27.13
N ILE A 20 -7.91 8.17 -27.59
CA ILE A 20 -6.57 7.75 -27.15
C ILE A 20 -6.37 8.12 -25.67
N PHE A 21 -6.74 9.32 -25.23
CA PHE A 21 -6.67 9.72 -23.84
C PHE A 21 -7.56 8.86 -22.93
N LEU A 22 -8.78 8.55 -23.36
CA LEU A 22 -9.71 7.69 -22.63
C LEU A 22 -9.16 6.26 -22.51
N LEU A 23 -8.56 5.74 -23.57
CA LEU A 23 -7.93 4.41 -23.57
C LEU A 23 -6.72 4.37 -22.64
N PHE A 24 -5.89 5.42 -22.66
CA PHE A 24 -4.75 5.56 -21.76
C PHE A 24 -5.17 5.66 -20.29
N TYR A 25 -6.22 6.42 -19.98
CA TYR A 25 -6.79 6.53 -18.65
C TYR A 25 -7.37 5.20 -18.15
N LEU A 26 -8.05 4.45 -19.00
CA LEU A 26 -8.55 3.11 -18.67
C LEU A 26 -7.39 2.13 -18.44
N LEU A 27 -6.37 2.15 -19.28
CA LEU A 27 -5.19 1.28 -19.15
C LEU A 27 -4.40 1.56 -17.86
N THR A 28 -4.25 2.81 -17.45
CA THR A 28 -3.56 3.15 -16.19
C THR A 28 -4.31 2.68 -14.95
N ASN A 29 -5.65 2.75 -14.94
CA ASN A 29 -6.46 2.22 -13.84
C ASN A 29 -6.47 0.68 -13.80
N PHE A 30 -6.43 0.00 -14.95
CA PHE A 30 -6.28 -1.46 -15.02
C PHE A 30 -4.90 -1.93 -14.55
N LEU A 31 -3.83 -1.18 -14.85
CA LEU A 31 -2.47 -1.50 -14.40
C LEU A 31 -2.32 -1.42 -12.88
N SER A 32 -2.98 -0.47 -12.23
CA SER A 32 -2.92 -0.32 -10.78
C SER A 32 -3.65 -1.46 -10.06
N ALA A 33 -4.84 -1.87 -10.52
CA ALA A 33 -5.59 -2.99 -9.92
C ALA A 33 -4.93 -4.37 -10.19
N ALA A 34 -4.32 -4.57 -11.36
CA ALA A 34 -3.58 -5.78 -11.70
C ALA A 34 -2.32 -5.95 -10.84
N ASN A 35 -1.72 -4.86 -10.41
CA ASN A 35 -0.47 -4.87 -9.67
C ASN A 35 -0.63 -5.48 -8.25
N TYR A 36 -1.71 -5.19 -7.52
CA TYR A 36 -1.92 -5.77 -6.18
C TYR A 36 -2.14 -7.28 -6.23
N LYS A 37 -2.88 -7.79 -7.21
CA LYS A 37 -3.09 -9.23 -7.39
C LYS A 37 -1.77 -9.94 -7.70
N GLU A 38 -0.98 -9.40 -8.60
CA GLU A 38 0.32 -9.96 -8.96
C GLU A 38 1.29 -9.95 -7.76
N ILE A 39 1.30 -8.86 -6.98
CA ILE A 39 2.12 -8.75 -5.76
C ILE A 39 1.70 -9.82 -4.75
N THR A 40 0.40 -9.96 -4.49
CA THR A 40 -0.10 -10.93 -3.50
C THR A 40 0.18 -12.36 -3.93
N GLU A 41 0.01 -12.68 -5.21
CA GLU A 41 0.33 -14.00 -5.74
C GLU A 41 1.82 -14.33 -5.65
N LYS A 42 2.70 -13.37 -5.89
CA LYS A 42 4.15 -13.59 -5.79
C LYS A 42 4.67 -13.69 -4.36
N VAL A 43 4.18 -12.84 -3.47
CA VAL A 43 4.74 -12.70 -2.12
C VAL A 43 4.09 -13.67 -1.13
N PHE A 44 2.78 -13.90 -1.24
CA PHE A 44 2.01 -14.62 -0.22
C PHE A 44 1.43 -15.95 -0.70
N SER A 45 1.62 -16.33 -1.99
CA SER A 45 0.99 -17.53 -2.51
C SER A 45 1.41 -18.79 -1.78
N ASN A 46 0.44 -19.68 -1.57
CA ASN A 46 0.61 -21.04 -1.07
C ASN A 46 1.25 -21.19 0.32
N ARG A 47 1.16 -20.18 1.17
CA ARG A 47 1.65 -20.25 2.54
C ARG A 47 0.73 -19.60 3.55
N LYS A 48 0.80 -20.04 4.79
CA LYS A 48 0.24 -19.32 5.93
C LYS A 48 0.97 -17.98 6.12
N ILE A 49 0.25 -16.95 6.52
CA ILE A 49 0.81 -15.63 6.81
C ILE A 49 0.66 -15.29 8.29
N ASP A 50 1.58 -14.49 8.80
CA ASP A 50 1.51 -13.94 10.15
C ASP A 50 0.53 -12.75 10.21
N SER A 51 0.11 -12.38 11.41
CA SER A 51 -0.97 -11.40 11.63
C SER A 51 -0.73 -10.02 11.01
N ILE A 52 0.53 -9.58 10.90
CA ILE A 52 0.86 -8.30 10.26
C ILE A 52 0.97 -8.39 8.73
N GLU A 53 1.25 -9.58 8.19
CA GLU A 53 1.48 -9.74 6.75
C GLU A 53 0.22 -9.48 5.94
N GLY A 54 0.38 -8.85 4.79
CA GLY A 54 -0.71 -8.50 3.89
C GLY A 54 -0.62 -7.07 3.36
N ILE A 55 -1.73 -6.58 2.81
CA ILE A 55 -1.85 -5.23 2.27
C ILE A 55 -2.80 -4.43 3.16
N TRP A 56 -2.40 -3.20 3.44
CA TRP A 56 -3.05 -2.32 4.40
C TRP A 56 -3.22 -0.91 3.84
N VAL A 57 -4.32 -0.27 4.18
CA VAL A 57 -4.57 1.14 3.87
C VAL A 57 -4.56 1.98 5.13
N LYS A 58 -3.87 3.11 5.11
CA LYS A 58 -3.84 4.07 6.20
C LYS A 58 -5.21 4.75 6.33
N SER A 59 -5.92 4.44 7.41
CA SER A 59 -7.25 4.99 7.68
C SER A 59 -7.23 6.24 8.56
N PHE A 60 -6.17 6.42 9.33
CA PHE A 60 -5.97 7.58 10.20
C PHE A 60 -4.47 7.86 10.38
N ALA A 61 -4.13 9.13 10.49
CA ALA A 61 -2.84 9.61 10.97
C ALA A 61 -3.06 10.90 11.75
N ASN A 62 -2.36 11.07 12.88
CA ASN A 62 -2.37 12.35 13.58
C ASN A 62 -1.51 13.40 12.84
N GLN A 63 -0.62 12.95 11.96
CA GLN A 63 0.19 13.77 11.06
C GLN A 63 0.39 13.05 9.72
N GLY A 64 0.37 13.79 8.62
CA GLY A 64 0.55 13.25 7.28
C GLY A 64 -0.73 12.75 6.61
N PRO A 65 -0.63 12.25 5.37
CA PRO A 65 -1.77 11.83 4.57
C PRO A 65 -2.38 10.50 5.03
N THR A 66 -3.66 10.32 4.74
CA THR A 66 -4.39 9.05 4.81
C THR A 66 -4.58 8.46 3.41
N GLY A 67 -5.08 7.25 3.32
CA GLY A 67 -5.31 6.56 2.05
C GLY A 67 -4.08 5.86 1.47
N CYS A 68 -2.90 6.06 2.05
CA CYS A 68 -1.67 5.39 1.62
C CYS A 68 -1.78 3.88 1.78
N VAL A 69 -1.24 3.15 0.81
CA VAL A 69 -1.26 1.69 0.81
C VAL A 69 0.13 1.12 1.03
N THR A 70 0.22 0.18 1.95
CA THR A 70 1.47 -0.49 2.29
C THR A 70 1.30 -2.01 2.30
N MET A 71 2.37 -2.71 2.06
CA MET A 71 2.49 -4.14 2.22
C MET A 71 3.44 -4.46 3.37
N PHE A 72 3.04 -5.38 4.23
CA PHE A 72 3.96 -6.04 5.16
C PHE A 72 4.23 -7.45 4.69
N TYR A 73 5.50 -7.82 4.65
CA TYR A 73 5.93 -9.17 4.33
C TYR A 73 7.07 -9.61 5.24
N LYS A 74 7.18 -10.92 5.43
CA LYS A 74 8.22 -11.53 6.24
C LYS A 74 9.38 -12.02 5.36
N GLU A 75 10.59 -11.68 5.75
CA GLU A 75 11.81 -12.28 5.23
C GLU A 75 12.68 -12.75 6.40
N LYS A 76 12.92 -14.06 6.50
CA LYS A 76 13.53 -14.70 7.67
C LYS A 76 12.70 -14.44 8.93
N ASP A 77 13.27 -13.78 9.93
CA ASP A 77 12.60 -13.47 11.20
C ASP A 77 12.16 -11.99 11.29
N GLN A 78 12.31 -11.22 10.23
CA GLN A 78 12.02 -9.80 10.18
C GLN A 78 10.83 -9.50 9.27
N TYR A 79 10.02 -8.51 9.65
CA TYR A 79 8.89 -8.00 8.88
C TYR A 79 9.24 -6.66 8.30
N TYR A 80 9.05 -6.53 7.00
CA TYR A 80 9.32 -5.31 6.25
C TYR A 80 8.04 -4.65 5.83
N GLN A 81 7.97 -3.34 6.03
CA GLN A 81 6.92 -2.48 5.48
C GLN A 81 7.42 -1.82 4.21
N ILE A 82 6.62 -1.89 3.14
CA ILE A 82 6.93 -1.26 1.86
C ILE A 82 5.70 -0.52 1.34
N HIS A 83 5.84 0.75 0.94
CA HIS A 83 4.76 1.46 0.26
C HIS A 83 4.61 0.96 -1.17
N ILE A 84 3.37 0.63 -1.54
CA ILE A 84 3.04 0.09 -2.87
C ILE A 84 2.14 1.04 -3.68
N ASP A 85 1.94 2.26 -3.19
CA ASP A 85 1.29 3.37 -3.87
C ASP A 85 2.22 4.60 -3.93
N GLU A 86 1.74 5.66 -4.57
CA GLU A 86 2.49 6.91 -4.77
C GLU A 86 2.42 7.88 -3.57
N CYS A 87 1.90 7.44 -2.44
CA CYS A 87 1.68 8.32 -1.28
C CYS A 87 2.96 8.96 -0.74
N PHE A 88 4.09 8.24 -0.85
CA PHE A 88 5.41 8.71 -0.45
C PHE A 88 6.48 8.23 -1.43
N VAL A 89 7.19 7.16 -1.09
CA VAL A 89 8.27 6.59 -1.89
C VAL A 89 7.91 5.16 -2.25
N MET A 90 7.21 5.02 -3.37
CA MET A 90 6.77 3.72 -3.85
C MET A 90 7.96 2.75 -4.02
N GLY A 91 7.78 1.52 -3.57
CA GLY A 91 8.76 0.46 -3.67
C GLY A 91 9.91 0.52 -2.67
N LYS A 92 9.90 1.49 -1.73
CA LYS A 92 10.94 1.61 -0.70
C LYS A 92 10.50 0.96 0.60
N ILE A 93 11.44 0.29 1.27
CA ILE A 93 11.24 -0.21 2.64
C ILE A 93 11.15 1.00 3.58
N THR A 94 10.04 1.09 4.29
CA THR A 94 9.74 2.19 5.22
C THR A 94 9.56 1.73 6.67
N GLY A 95 9.61 0.43 6.92
CA GLY A 95 9.59 -0.14 8.26
C GLY A 95 10.29 -1.49 8.32
N LYS A 96 10.88 -1.77 9.48
CA LYS A 96 11.53 -3.05 9.83
C LYS A 96 11.11 -3.39 11.25
N HIS A 97 10.48 -4.55 11.43
CA HIS A 97 9.88 -4.94 12.71
C HIS A 97 10.22 -6.37 13.05
N GLU A 98 10.26 -6.65 14.32
CA GLU A 98 10.35 -7.98 14.90
C GLU A 98 9.06 -8.28 15.67
N ARG A 99 8.67 -9.54 15.70
CA ARG A 99 7.47 -9.99 16.38
C ARG A 99 7.76 -10.21 17.86
N LEU A 100 6.97 -9.60 18.73
CA LEU A 100 6.98 -9.87 20.17
C LEU A 100 6.01 -10.99 20.53
N ASP A 101 4.78 -10.91 19.98
CA ASP A 101 3.72 -11.92 20.14
C ASP A 101 2.78 -11.96 18.92
N ASN A 102 1.59 -12.52 19.07
CA ASN A 102 0.64 -12.66 17.95
C ASN A 102 0.08 -11.32 17.45
N SER A 103 0.12 -10.28 18.25
CA SER A 103 -0.52 -8.98 17.96
C SER A 103 0.43 -7.81 18.06
N ASN A 104 1.63 -7.98 18.61
CA ASN A 104 2.55 -6.89 18.87
C ASN A 104 3.88 -7.08 18.15
N TYR A 105 4.37 -5.97 17.58
CA TYR A 105 5.64 -5.90 16.87
C TYR A 105 6.37 -4.63 17.29
N GLU A 106 7.69 -4.69 17.35
CA GLU A 106 8.57 -3.55 17.60
C GLU A 106 9.64 -3.44 16.52
N GLY A 107 10.13 -2.24 16.29
CA GLY A 107 11.16 -1.99 15.29
C GLY A 107 11.37 -0.52 15.01
N GLU A 108 11.57 -0.20 13.75
CA GLU A 108 11.85 1.15 13.28
C GLU A 108 11.01 1.49 12.06
N ASN A 109 10.55 2.75 11.99
CA ASN A 109 9.91 3.31 10.80
C ASN A 109 10.68 4.52 10.30
N ALA A 110 10.77 4.62 8.97
CA ALA A 110 11.33 5.79 8.31
C ALA A 110 10.31 6.93 8.29
N ILE A 111 10.72 8.09 8.78
CA ILE A 111 9.99 9.34 8.69
C ILE A 111 10.61 10.17 7.58
N TYR A 112 9.77 10.65 6.67
CA TYR A 112 10.20 11.50 5.55
C TYR A 112 9.76 12.94 5.80
N PHE A 113 10.72 13.84 5.81
CA PHE A 113 10.47 15.27 5.90
C PHE A 113 10.34 15.91 4.48
N TYR A 114 9.82 17.12 4.42
CA TYR A 114 9.69 17.88 3.17
C TYR A 114 11.02 18.10 2.45
N ASP A 115 12.14 18.14 3.17
CA ASP A 115 13.50 18.23 2.62
C ASP A 115 14.06 16.88 2.11
N ARG A 116 13.23 15.85 2.06
CA ARG A 116 13.57 14.47 1.68
C ARG A 116 14.59 13.77 2.58
N LYS A 117 14.86 14.29 3.76
CA LYS A 117 15.62 13.56 4.75
C LYS A 117 14.80 12.40 5.28
N GLU A 118 15.46 11.28 5.37
CA GLU A 118 14.92 10.05 5.94
C GLU A 118 15.56 9.85 7.31
N ILE A 119 14.72 9.74 8.33
CA ILE A 119 15.16 9.42 9.69
C ILE A 119 14.43 8.17 10.13
N TRP A 120 15.16 7.20 10.65
CA TRP A 120 14.60 5.98 11.23
C TRP A 120 14.35 6.20 12.70
N GLU A 121 13.11 5.99 13.13
CA GLU A 121 12.67 6.20 14.51
C GLU A 121 12.06 4.91 15.06
N PRO A 122 12.24 4.65 16.37
CA PRO A 122 11.60 3.51 17.02
C PRO A 122 10.11 3.48 16.78
N SER A 123 9.57 2.29 16.56
CA SER A 123 8.15 2.09 16.31
C SER A 123 7.61 0.85 17.01
N SER A 124 6.33 0.91 17.38
CA SER A 124 5.57 -0.21 17.91
C SER A 124 4.27 -0.36 17.16
N ILE A 125 3.90 -1.61 16.85
CA ILE A 125 2.65 -1.98 16.17
C ILE A 125 1.82 -2.82 17.11
N SER A 126 0.53 -2.52 17.20
CA SER A 126 -0.46 -3.34 17.91
C SER A 126 -1.62 -3.65 16.98
N ILE A 127 -1.85 -4.94 16.74
CA ILE A 127 -2.91 -5.46 15.87
C ILE A 127 -4.15 -5.71 16.73
N ALA A 128 -5.32 -5.33 16.22
CA ALA A 128 -6.59 -5.61 16.85
C ALA A 128 -6.93 -7.12 16.84
N ASP A 129 -7.76 -7.57 17.78
CA ASP A 129 -8.13 -8.99 17.97
C ASP A 129 -8.80 -9.63 16.74
N ASP A 130 -9.43 -8.82 15.89
CA ASP A 130 -10.04 -9.27 14.64
C ASP A 130 -9.03 -9.42 13.48
N PHE A 131 -7.78 -9.02 13.70
CA PHE A 131 -6.70 -8.98 12.71
C PHE A 131 -6.99 -8.16 11.45
N ASN A 132 -7.99 -7.26 11.48
CA ASN A 132 -8.38 -6.43 10.33
C ASN A 132 -7.94 -4.97 10.46
N SER A 133 -7.37 -4.60 11.60
CA SER A 133 -6.78 -3.29 11.81
C SER A 133 -5.55 -3.36 12.71
N PHE A 134 -4.67 -2.37 12.60
CA PHE A 134 -3.59 -2.15 13.54
C PHE A 134 -3.35 -0.67 13.79
N SER A 135 -2.71 -0.38 14.91
CA SER A 135 -2.14 0.93 15.20
C SER A 135 -0.62 0.83 15.17
N ILE A 136 0.04 1.84 14.60
CA ILE A 136 1.48 2.02 14.72
C ILE A 136 1.75 3.35 15.41
N THR A 137 2.66 3.33 16.37
CA THR A 137 3.20 4.53 17.00
C THR A 137 4.69 4.56 16.75
N HIS A 138 5.19 5.66 16.20
CA HIS A 138 6.60 5.86 15.94
C HIS A 138 7.04 7.27 16.28
N GLY A 139 8.35 7.47 16.43
CA GLY A 139 8.94 8.74 16.82
C GLY A 139 9.38 8.77 18.28
N SER A 140 10.22 9.74 18.60
CA SER A 140 10.83 9.93 19.93
C SER A 140 10.11 11.01 20.74
N ASN A 141 9.99 10.77 22.03
CA ASN A 141 9.56 11.67 23.12
C ASN A 141 8.44 12.70 22.82
N ASN A 142 8.74 13.82 22.18
CA ASN A 142 7.78 14.93 21.99
C ASN A 142 7.11 14.93 20.61
N ASN A 143 7.54 14.07 19.68
CA ASN A 143 7.03 13.97 18.31
C ASN A 143 6.56 12.55 18.02
N LYS A 144 5.53 12.08 18.74
CA LYS A 144 4.92 10.79 18.47
C LYS A 144 3.93 10.88 17.31
N PHE A 145 4.17 10.09 16.31
CA PHE A 145 3.25 9.84 15.22
C PHE A 145 2.41 8.62 15.57
N THR A 146 1.11 8.73 15.39
CA THR A 146 0.19 7.61 15.55
C THR A 146 -0.63 7.46 14.29
N GLU A 147 -0.64 6.27 13.76
CA GLU A 147 -1.39 5.92 12.56
C GLU A 147 -2.28 4.71 12.84
N LYS A 148 -3.42 4.65 12.14
CA LYS A 148 -4.28 3.46 12.12
C LYS A 148 -4.41 2.97 10.69
N TRP A 149 -4.36 1.66 10.55
CA TRP A 149 -4.37 0.97 9.27
C TRP A 149 -5.48 -0.06 9.25
N LYS A 150 -6.11 -0.23 8.09
CA LYS A 150 -7.12 -1.26 7.84
C LYS A 150 -6.61 -2.24 6.80
N ARG A 151 -6.90 -3.52 6.99
CA ARG A 151 -6.51 -4.58 6.06
C ARG A 151 -7.31 -4.47 4.76
N ILE A 152 -6.61 -4.56 3.63
CA ILE A 152 -7.21 -4.71 2.31
C ILE A 152 -7.09 -6.18 1.87
N TRP A 153 -5.94 -6.79 2.13
CA TRP A 153 -5.69 -8.18 1.75
C TRP A 153 -4.90 -8.93 2.85
N PRO A 154 -5.24 -10.18 3.13
CA PRO A 154 -6.49 -10.83 2.72
C PRO A 154 -7.70 -10.16 3.39
N GLU A 155 -8.85 -10.13 2.74
CA GLU A 155 -10.07 -9.51 3.31
C GLU A 155 -10.50 -10.14 4.65
N ASN A 156 -10.19 -11.43 4.82
CA ASN A 156 -10.40 -12.15 6.07
C ASN A 156 -9.18 -13.00 6.40
N PHE A 157 -8.43 -12.57 7.40
CA PHE A 157 -7.20 -13.22 7.85
C PHE A 157 -7.40 -14.67 8.28
N HIS A 158 -8.42 -14.94 9.11
CA HIS A 158 -8.68 -16.28 9.60
C HIS A 158 -9.08 -17.25 8.50
N SER A 159 -9.96 -16.81 7.60
CA SER A 159 -10.40 -17.64 6.47
C SER A 159 -9.25 -17.96 5.52
N TYR A 160 -8.38 -17.00 5.27
CA TYR A 160 -7.18 -17.21 4.46
C TYR A 160 -6.28 -18.29 5.08
N ASN A 161 -5.89 -18.13 6.34
CA ASN A 161 -4.97 -19.04 7.00
C ASN A 161 -5.56 -20.46 7.22
N LYS A 162 -6.88 -20.57 7.42
CA LYS A 162 -7.56 -21.87 7.61
C LYS A 162 -7.40 -22.82 6.43
N VAL A 163 -7.20 -22.30 5.22
CA VAL A 163 -6.96 -23.13 4.01
C VAL A 163 -5.67 -23.94 4.14
N PHE A 164 -4.67 -23.41 4.87
CA PHE A 164 -3.36 -24.02 5.05
C PHE A 164 -3.24 -24.89 6.31
N GLU A 165 -4.26 -24.91 7.17
CA GLU A 165 -4.29 -25.77 8.38
C GLU A 165 -4.79 -27.19 8.09
N LYS A 166 -5.36 -27.40 6.89
CA LYS A 166 -5.95 -28.69 6.46
C LYS A 166 -5.01 -29.56 5.63
N LYS A 167 -3.77 -29.13 5.43
CA LYS A 167 -2.73 -29.88 4.74
C LYS A 167 -1.72 -30.42 5.74
#